data_c7ecdc1b80692b099618e4906af067bf
#
_entry.id   c7ecdc1b80692b099618e4906af067bf
#
_cell.length_a   1.000
_cell.length_b   1.000
_cell.length_c   1.000
_cell.angle_alpha   90.00
_cell.angle_beta   90.00
_cell.angle_gamma   90.00
#
_symmetry.space_group_name_H-M   'P 1'
#
loop_
_entity.id
_entity.type
_entity.pdbx_description
1 polymer ?
#
loop_
_entity_poly.entity_id
_entity_poly.type
_entity_poly.pdbx_seq_one_letter_code
_entity_poly.pdbx_strand_id
1 'polypeptide(L)'
;LPLGAMAIMMIHMLTGGTWGEEARPALRSIARLLPLMLLCGLPLIAAIDLLLPFLTQPPDTLPNRVAAKLGYLQPLWIIVRTIIIAGLWLVAWRVGTRSRRWAVWGLIFYMLGLTVFATDWGQALDPSYYSTIYPVEVAGAQILGAFALTTLLVPVDAKGDFGKLLLTAILSWSYFAAMQWLIGWMGDLPDEAEYYLKRTDGWWGALLIIACLLFAIVPF
;
A
#
# COMPACT_ATOMS: atom_id res chain seq x y z
N LEU A 1 1.50 0.22 7.94
CA LEU A 1 1.48 -0.86 8.94
C LEU A 1 0.08 -1.05 9.56
N PRO A 2 -0.63 -0.05 10.13
CA PRO A 2 -1.93 -0.25 10.78
C PRO A 2 -3.00 -0.86 9.87
N LEU A 3 -3.07 -0.45 8.60
CA LEU A 3 -3.99 -0.99 7.61
C LEU A 3 -3.68 -2.46 7.28
N GLY A 4 -2.39 -2.81 7.14
CA GLY A 4 -1.98 -4.20 6.92
C GLY A 4 -2.34 -5.09 8.11
N ALA A 5 -2.09 -4.63 9.34
CA ALA A 5 -2.48 -5.37 10.55
C ALA A 5 -4.00 -5.56 10.65
N MET A 6 -4.78 -4.55 10.31
CA MET A 6 -6.24 -4.63 10.21
C MET A 6 -6.66 -5.68 9.18
N ALA A 7 -6.06 -5.67 7.99
CA ALA A 7 -6.35 -6.63 6.91
C ALA A 7 -6.01 -8.06 7.36
N ILE A 8 -4.86 -8.30 7.98
CA ILE A 8 -4.45 -9.62 8.50
C ILE A 8 -5.46 -10.14 9.52
N MET A 9 -5.91 -9.30 10.45
CA MET A 9 -6.94 -9.71 11.43
C MET A 9 -8.26 -10.11 10.76
N MET A 10 -8.67 -9.39 9.72
CA MET A 10 -9.89 -9.73 8.96
C MET A 10 -9.69 -11.00 8.12
N ILE A 11 -8.53 -11.20 7.51
CA ILE A 11 -8.19 -12.43 6.81
C ILE A 11 -8.22 -13.63 7.79
N HIS A 12 -7.59 -13.48 8.96
CA HIS A 12 -7.62 -14.53 9.98
C HIS A 12 -9.05 -14.86 10.45
N MET A 13 -9.93 -13.87 10.58
CA MET A 13 -11.35 -14.08 10.90
C MET A 13 -12.05 -14.98 9.86
N LEU A 14 -11.63 -14.95 8.61
CA LEU A 14 -12.20 -15.74 7.51
C LEU A 14 -11.58 -17.12 7.39
N THR A 15 -10.25 -17.21 7.55
CA THR A 15 -9.46 -18.43 7.34
C THR A 15 -9.35 -19.29 8.60
N GLY A 16 -9.31 -18.67 9.77
CA GLY A 16 -9.05 -19.35 11.05
C GLY A 16 -7.58 -19.72 11.22
N GLY A 17 -7.34 -20.66 12.13
CA GLY A 17 -6.00 -21.19 12.44
C GLY A 17 -5.44 -20.67 13.76
N THR A 18 -4.53 -21.43 14.37
CA THR A 18 -3.92 -21.12 15.68
C THR A 18 -2.98 -19.91 15.60
N TRP A 19 -2.31 -19.74 14.48
CA TRP A 19 -1.34 -18.66 14.27
C TRP A 19 -1.90 -17.27 14.58
N GLY A 20 -3.15 -17.03 14.24
CA GLY A 20 -3.76 -15.72 14.42
C GLY A 20 -4.17 -15.42 15.86
N GLU A 21 -4.42 -16.43 16.69
CA GLU A 21 -4.75 -16.23 18.11
C GLU A 21 -3.55 -15.64 18.86
N GLU A 22 -2.35 -16.17 18.61
CA GLU A 22 -1.10 -15.70 19.22
C GLU A 22 -0.67 -14.32 18.70
N ALA A 23 -0.94 -14.02 17.42
CA ALA A 23 -0.66 -12.72 16.81
C ALA A 23 -1.66 -11.63 17.19
N ARG A 24 -2.87 -12.01 17.59
CA ARG A 24 -3.97 -11.06 17.80
C ARG A 24 -3.62 -9.88 18.71
N PRO A 25 -2.91 -10.04 19.85
CA PRO A 25 -2.53 -8.91 20.69
C PRO A 25 -1.62 -7.92 19.95
N ALA A 26 -0.60 -8.42 19.24
CA ALA A 26 0.34 -7.60 18.48
C ALA A 26 -0.36 -6.88 17.33
N LEU A 27 -1.13 -7.60 16.52
CA LEU A 27 -1.90 -7.04 15.41
C LEU A 27 -2.90 -5.97 15.87
N ARG A 28 -3.59 -6.20 17.00
CA ARG A 28 -4.50 -5.20 17.59
C ARG A 28 -3.76 -3.95 18.01
N SER A 29 -2.56 -4.09 18.60
CA SER A 29 -1.76 -2.95 19.03
C SER A 29 -1.30 -2.11 17.83
N ILE A 30 -0.86 -2.76 16.77
CA ILE A 30 -0.48 -2.09 15.51
C ILE A 30 -1.70 -1.42 14.87
N ALA A 31 -2.84 -2.11 14.77
CA ALA A 31 -4.05 -1.57 14.16
C ALA A 31 -4.64 -0.38 14.94
N ARG A 32 -4.44 -0.30 16.27
CA ARG A 32 -4.86 0.85 17.09
C ARG A 32 -4.17 2.15 16.71
N LEU A 33 -3.04 2.08 16.02
CA LEU A 33 -2.33 3.26 15.50
C LEU A 33 -3.00 3.85 14.24
N LEU A 34 -4.06 3.22 13.70
CA LEU A 34 -4.73 3.69 12.50
C LEU A 34 -5.25 5.15 12.62
N PRO A 35 -5.94 5.56 13.69
CA PRO A 35 -6.36 6.95 13.81
C PRO A 35 -5.18 7.93 13.84
N LEU A 36 -4.10 7.58 14.54
CA LEU A 36 -2.89 8.40 14.57
C LEU A 36 -2.25 8.50 13.18
N MET A 37 -2.17 7.39 12.45
CA MET A 37 -1.67 7.38 11.06
C MET A 37 -2.48 8.33 10.17
N LEU A 38 -3.81 8.30 10.27
CA LEU A 38 -4.69 9.18 9.50
C LEU A 38 -4.49 10.66 9.89
N LEU A 39 -4.31 10.96 11.18
CA LEU A 39 -3.98 12.31 11.64
C LEU A 39 -2.63 12.80 11.09
N CYS A 40 -1.61 11.93 11.08
CA CYS A 40 -0.31 12.23 10.48
C CYS A 40 -0.40 12.45 8.95
N GLY A 41 -1.47 12.01 8.30
CA GLY A 41 -1.75 12.27 6.89
C GLY A 41 -2.35 13.65 6.60
N LEU A 42 -2.86 14.38 7.61
CA LEU A 42 -3.46 15.71 7.39
C LEU A 42 -2.53 16.74 6.75
N PRO A 43 -1.23 16.82 7.09
CA PRO A 43 -0.31 17.72 6.42
C PRO A 43 -0.20 17.48 4.91
N LEU A 44 -0.38 16.24 4.43
CA LEU A 44 -0.36 15.93 3.00
C LEU A 44 -1.52 16.60 2.27
N ILE A 45 -2.70 16.67 2.91
CA ILE A 45 -3.88 17.36 2.37
C ILE A 45 -3.60 18.86 2.27
N ALA A 46 -2.97 19.46 3.29
CA ALA A 46 -2.61 20.86 3.30
C ALA A 46 -1.53 21.21 2.26
N ALA A 47 -0.68 20.24 1.92
CA ALA A 47 0.43 20.41 0.98
C ALA A 47 0.10 19.86 -0.44
N ILE A 48 -1.17 19.67 -0.78
CA ILE A 48 -1.59 19.03 -2.04
C ILE A 48 -1.01 19.74 -3.27
N ASP A 49 -1.01 21.06 -3.31
CA ASP A 49 -0.50 21.84 -4.43
C ASP A 49 1.03 21.74 -4.56
N LEU A 50 1.73 21.54 -3.43
CA LEU A 50 3.17 21.33 -3.38
C LEU A 50 3.53 19.90 -3.85
N LEU A 51 2.72 18.92 -3.49
CA LEU A 51 2.92 17.51 -3.86
C LEU A 51 2.54 17.22 -5.29
N LEU A 52 1.51 17.91 -5.80
CA LEU A 52 0.96 17.70 -7.14
C LEU A 52 1.00 19.01 -7.95
N PRO A 53 2.20 19.55 -8.25
CA PRO A 53 2.37 20.87 -8.86
C PRO A 53 1.75 20.99 -10.26
N PHE A 54 1.52 19.87 -10.96
CA PHE A 54 0.86 19.89 -12.27
C PHE A 54 -0.62 20.29 -12.18
N LEU A 55 -1.25 20.19 -11.01
CA LEU A 55 -2.66 20.63 -10.83
C LEU A 55 -2.85 22.14 -10.92
N THR A 56 -1.78 22.91 -10.73
CA THR A 56 -1.80 24.38 -10.81
C THR A 56 -1.37 24.90 -12.20
N GLN A 57 -0.92 23.99 -13.09
CA GLN A 57 -0.45 24.38 -14.43
C GLN A 57 -1.61 24.45 -15.44
N PRO A 58 -1.52 25.30 -16.46
CA PRO A 58 -2.51 25.34 -17.52
C PRO A 58 -2.54 24.02 -18.28
N PRO A 59 -3.74 23.47 -18.62
CA PRO A 59 -3.87 22.18 -19.30
C PRO A 59 -3.08 22.09 -20.60
N ASP A 60 -2.96 23.20 -21.32
CA ASP A 60 -2.27 23.27 -22.64
C ASP A 60 -0.75 23.10 -22.51
N THR A 61 -0.18 23.26 -21.32
CA THR A 61 1.25 23.07 -21.06
C THR A 61 1.62 21.65 -20.64
N LEU A 62 0.62 20.82 -20.37
CA LEU A 62 0.79 19.46 -19.88
C LEU A 62 0.74 18.44 -21.04
N PRO A 63 1.48 17.31 -20.92
CA PRO A 63 1.31 16.19 -21.84
C PRO A 63 -0.16 15.75 -21.92
N ASN A 64 -0.64 15.37 -23.11
CA ASN A 64 -2.05 14.99 -23.33
C ASN A 64 -2.57 13.93 -22.35
N ARG A 65 -1.71 12.97 -21.96
CA ARG A 65 -2.05 11.92 -20.99
C ARG A 65 -2.30 12.47 -19.59
N VAL A 66 -1.55 13.50 -19.19
CA VAL A 66 -1.69 14.16 -17.88
C VAL A 66 -2.92 15.07 -17.90
N ALA A 67 -3.08 15.85 -18.97
CA ALA A 67 -4.24 16.73 -19.15
C ALA A 67 -5.57 15.96 -19.10
N ALA A 68 -5.64 14.76 -19.69
CA ALA A 68 -6.81 13.89 -19.62
C ALA A 68 -7.18 13.43 -18.19
N LYS A 69 -6.22 13.39 -17.25
CA LYS A 69 -6.45 13.01 -15.86
C LYS A 69 -6.91 14.16 -14.96
N LEU A 70 -6.78 15.41 -15.41
CA LEU A 70 -7.12 16.59 -14.60
C LEU A 70 -8.58 16.60 -14.11
N GLY A 71 -9.50 16.09 -14.93
CA GLY A 71 -10.91 15.96 -14.54
C GLY A 71 -11.13 15.05 -13.32
N TYR A 72 -10.33 13.99 -13.19
CA TYR A 72 -10.34 13.08 -12.06
C TYR A 72 -9.51 13.61 -10.87
N LEU A 73 -8.33 14.17 -11.13
CA LEU A 73 -7.35 14.61 -10.13
C LEU A 73 -7.57 16.04 -9.63
N GLN A 74 -8.81 16.55 -9.61
CA GLN A 74 -9.09 17.85 -9.00
C GLN A 74 -8.85 17.81 -7.48
N PRO A 75 -8.17 18.83 -6.89
CA PRO A 75 -7.80 18.84 -5.47
C PRO A 75 -8.99 18.59 -4.53
N LEU A 76 -10.12 19.24 -4.79
CA LEU A 76 -11.34 19.05 -3.98
C LEU A 76 -11.80 17.60 -3.98
N TRP A 77 -11.81 16.93 -5.14
CA TRP A 77 -12.25 15.55 -5.24
C TRP A 77 -11.27 14.57 -4.60
N ILE A 78 -9.96 14.82 -4.69
CA ILE A 78 -8.93 14.04 -3.97
C ILE A 78 -9.18 14.13 -2.46
N ILE A 79 -9.41 15.34 -1.93
CA ILE A 79 -9.67 15.54 -0.50
C ILE A 79 -10.94 14.83 -0.08
N VAL A 80 -12.04 15.00 -0.82
CA VAL A 80 -13.32 14.36 -0.51
C VAL A 80 -13.18 12.83 -0.50
N ARG A 81 -12.55 12.24 -1.54
CA ARG A 81 -12.30 10.79 -1.59
C ARG A 81 -11.43 10.32 -0.42
N THR A 82 -10.38 11.07 -0.09
CA THR A 82 -9.50 10.76 1.04
C THR A 82 -10.26 10.72 2.37
N ILE A 83 -11.15 11.68 2.62
CA ILE A 83 -11.97 11.72 3.83
C ILE A 83 -12.93 10.54 3.88
N ILE A 84 -13.60 10.22 2.77
CA ILE A 84 -14.51 9.08 2.68
C ILE A 84 -13.75 7.76 2.94
N ILE A 85 -12.60 7.57 2.30
CA ILE A 85 -11.78 6.37 2.46
C ILE A 85 -11.28 6.25 3.90
N ALA A 86 -10.79 7.33 4.51
CA ALA A 86 -10.38 7.34 5.90
C ALA A 86 -11.54 6.94 6.83
N GLY A 87 -12.74 7.46 6.60
CA GLY A 87 -13.96 7.07 7.31
C GLY A 87 -14.29 5.58 7.16
N LEU A 88 -14.25 5.05 5.93
CA LEU A 88 -14.47 3.63 5.66
C LEU A 88 -13.43 2.74 6.35
N TRP A 89 -12.16 3.13 6.37
CA TRP A 89 -11.11 2.38 7.07
C TRP A 89 -11.28 2.43 8.59
N LEU A 90 -11.74 3.55 9.17
CA LEU A 90 -12.06 3.65 10.59
C LEU A 90 -13.26 2.77 10.96
N VAL A 91 -14.28 2.72 10.11
CA VAL A 91 -15.41 1.80 10.29
C VAL A 91 -14.93 0.35 10.18
N ALA A 92 -14.18 -0.02 9.15
CA ALA A 92 -13.62 -1.36 8.99
C ALA A 92 -12.75 -1.77 10.19
N TRP A 93 -11.94 -0.86 10.73
CA TRP A 93 -11.17 -1.09 11.95
C TRP A 93 -12.04 -1.38 13.18
N ARG A 94 -13.15 -0.63 13.33
CA ARG A 94 -14.08 -0.78 14.49
C ARG A 94 -14.89 -2.04 14.44
N VAL A 95 -15.35 -2.46 13.26
CA VAL A 95 -16.32 -3.54 13.11
C VAL A 95 -15.81 -4.76 12.35
N GLY A 96 -14.72 -4.66 11.61
CA GLY A 96 -14.22 -5.70 10.70
C GLY A 96 -13.93 -7.04 11.37
N THR A 97 -13.54 -7.03 12.66
CA THR A 97 -13.26 -8.25 13.41
C THR A 97 -14.44 -8.70 14.31
N ARG A 98 -15.64 -8.12 14.18
CA ARG A 98 -16.82 -8.51 14.98
C ARG A 98 -17.49 -9.78 14.48
N SER A 99 -17.50 -10.01 13.18
CA SER A 99 -18.06 -11.20 12.56
C SER A 99 -17.47 -11.46 11.18
N ARG A 100 -17.64 -12.69 10.65
CA ARG A 100 -17.16 -13.04 9.28
C ARG A 100 -17.75 -12.12 8.21
N ARG A 101 -19.02 -11.72 8.33
CA ARG A 101 -19.66 -10.80 7.37
C ARG A 101 -18.98 -9.44 7.36
N TRP A 102 -18.70 -8.89 8.54
CA TRP A 102 -18.00 -7.62 8.66
C TRP A 102 -16.54 -7.69 8.20
N ALA A 103 -15.89 -8.84 8.38
CA ALA A 103 -14.54 -9.05 7.86
C ALA A 103 -14.50 -9.02 6.32
N VAL A 104 -15.48 -9.64 5.65
CA VAL A 104 -15.60 -9.58 4.19
C VAL A 104 -15.77 -8.14 3.70
N TRP A 105 -16.75 -7.41 4.26
CA TRP A 105 -16.98 -6.02 3.88
C TRP A 105 -15.80 -5.11 4.21
N GLY A 106 -15.15 -5.34 5.36
CA GLY A 106 -13.95 -4.61 5.76
C GLY A 106 -12.80 -4.79 4.78
N LEU A 107 -12.56 -6.02 4.28
CA LEU A 107 -11.54 -6.30 3.26
C LEU A 107 -11.90 -5.67 1.91
N ILE A 108 -13.18 -5.71 1.50
CA ILE A 108 -13.64 -5.05 0.27
C ILE A 108 -13.37 -3.54 0.37
N PHE A 109 -13.79 -2.89 1.46
CA PHE A 109 -13.56 -1.45 1.66
C PHE A 109 -12.08 -1.11 1.81
N TYR A 110 -11.28 -2.01 2.41
CA TYR A 110 -9.84 -1.85 2.47
C TYR A 110 -9.24 -1.80 1.06
N MET A 111 -9.54 -2.78 0.21
CA MET A 111 -8.96 -2.88 -1.13
C MET A 111 -9.47 -1.77 -2.07
N LEU A 112 -10.78 -1.53 -2.10
CA LEU A 112 -11.35 -0.45 -2.93
C LEU A 112 -10.83 0.93 -2.49
N GLY A 113 -10.82 1.20 -1.19
CA GLY A 113 -10.28 2.44 -0.65
C GLY A 113 -8.78 2.59 -0.93
N LEU A 114 -8.02 1.49 -0.79
CA LEU A 114 -6.58 1.52 -1.09
C LEU A 114 -6.31 1.74 -2.58
N THR A 115 -7.13 1.16 -3.47
CA THR A 115 -7.00 1.38 -4.92
C THR A 115 -7.14 2.86 -5.25
N VAL A 116 -8.18 3.51 -4.76
CA VAL A 116 -8.39 4.95 -4.99
C VAL A 116 -7.29 5.78 -4.32
N PHE A 117 -6.95 5.47 -3.06
CA PHE A 117 -5.93 6.20 -2.32
C PHE A 117 -4.54 6.08 -2.96
N ALA A 118 -4.15 4.88 -3.40
CA ALA A 118 -2.87 4.65 -4.06
C ALA A 118 -2.78 5.35 -5.42
N THR A 119 -3.90 5.46 -6.12
CA THR A 119 -3.98 6.23 -7.38
C THR A 119 -3.86 7.74 -7.11
N ASP A 120 -4.62 8.26 -6.14
CA ASP A 120 -4.69 9.69 -5.84
C ASP A 120 -3.41 10.25 -5.20
N TRP A 121 -2.73 9.47 -4.36
CA TRP A 121 -1.56 9.91 -3.59
C TRP A 121 -0.25 9.24 -3.97
N GLY A 122 -0.29 8.05 -4.59
CA GLY A 122 0.89 7.33 -5.02
C GLY A 122 1.23 7.57 -6.49
N GLN A 123 0.33 7.19 -7.38
CA GLN A 123 0.57 7.33 -8.82
C GLN A 123 0.50 8.79 -9.27
N ALA A 124 -0.31 9.64 -8.63
CA ALA A 124 -0.39 11.05 -8.98
C ALA A 124 0.91 11.83 -8.74
N LEU A 125 1.84 11.33 -7.91
CA LEU A 125 3.19 11.92 -7.74
C LEU A 125 4.01 11.86 -9.03
N ASP A 126 3.74 10.87 -9.89
CA ASP A 126 4.31 10.76 -11.22
C ASP A 126 3.16 10.58 -12.23
N PRO A 127 2.54 11.69 -12.70
CA PRO A 127 1.30 11.62 -13.44
C PRO A 127 1.43 10.98 -14.83
N SER A 128 2.66 10.82 -15.33
CA SER A 128 2.95 10.08 -16.57
C SER A 128 2.84 8.57 -16.39
N TYR A 129 3.13 8.09 -15.17
CA TYR A 129 3.07 6.67 -14.83
C TYR A 129 1.64 6.20 -14.57
N TYR A 130 1.32 4.99 -15.01
CA TYR A 130 0.05 4.32 -14.72
C TYR A 130 0.25 2.82 -14.57
N SER A 131 -0.24 2.28 -13.45
CA SER A 131 -0.22 0.83 -13.18
C SER A 131 -1.49 0.40 -12.45
N THR A 132 -2.17 -0.59 -12.98
CA THR A 132 -3.34 -1.19 -12.35
C THR A 132 -2.98 -2.12 -11.18
N ILE A 133 -1.76 -2.65 -11.14
CA ILE A 133 -1.29 -3.53 -10.08
C ILE A 133 -0.68 -2.75 -8.90
N TYR A 134 -0.33 -1.49 -9.09
CA TYR A 134 0.29 -0.65 -8.06
C TYR A 134 -0.46 -0.65 -6.71
N PRO A 135 -1.81 -0.55 -6.66
CA PRO A 135 -2.54 -0.67 -5.40
C PRO A 135 -2.37 -2.04 -4.72
N VAL A 136 -2.21 -3.12 -5.50
CA VAL A 136 -1.96 -4.47 -4.97
C VAL A 136 -0.55 -4.56 -4.39
N GLU A 137 0.44 -3.95 -5.03
CA GLU A 137 1.81 -3.84 -4.49
C GLU A 137 1.83 -3.08 -3.17
N VAL A 138 1.10 -1.96 -3.08
CA VAL A 138 0.96 -1.19 -1.84
C VAL A 138 0.27 -2.00 -0.75
N ALA A 139 -0.79 -2.75 -1.09
CA ALA A 139 -1.46 -3.66 -0.15
C ALA A 139 -0.51 -4.75 0.35
N GLY A 140 0.21 -5.38 -0.57
CA GLY A 140 1.22 -6.39 -0.26
C GLY A 140 2.31 -5.87 0.66
N ALA A 141 2.85 -4.68 0.39
CA ALA A 141 3.85 -4.03 1.26
C ALA A 141 3.29 -3.72 2.66
N GLN A 142 2.04 -3.29 2.78
CA GLN A 142 1.38 -3.05 4.06
C GLN A 142 1.20 -4.34 4.87
N ILE A 143 0.77 -5.42 4.23
CA ILE A 143 0.57 -6.74 4.83
C ILE A 143 1.94 -7.32 5.23
N LEU A 144 2.92 -7.29 4.34
CA LEU A 144 4.28 -7.75 4.58
C LEU A 144 4.91 -7.04 5.79
N GLY A 145 4.86 -5.70 5.81
CA GLY A 145 5.38 -4.92 6.92
C GLY A 145 4.68 -5.21 8.25
N ALA A 146 3.35 -5.43 8.22
CA ALA A 146 2.60 -5.82 9.41
C ALA A 146 2.95 -7.23 9.89
N PHE A 147 3.15 -8.19 8.99
CA PHE A 147 3.65 -9.53 9.35
C PHE A 147 5.05 -9.46 9.93
N ALA A 148 5.97 -8.73 9.30
CA ALA A 148 7.35 -8.58 9.79
C ALA A 148 7.38 -8.01 11.22
N LEU A 149 6.66 -6.93 11.48
CA LEU A 149 6.58 -6.34 12.82
C LEU A 149 5.90 -7.30 13.82
N THR A 150 4.85 -8.01 13.41
CA THR A 150 4.17 -8.98 14.26
C THR A 150 5.10 -10.12 14.64
N THR A 151 5.90 -10.65 13.72
CA THR A 151 6.89 -11.72 13.98
C THR A 151 7.91 -11.33 15.04
N LEU A 152 8.25 -10.04 15.15
CA LEU A 152 9.14 -9.56 16.21
C LEU A 152 8.46 -9.51 17.59
N LEU A 153 7.14 -9.36 17.61
CA LEU A 153 6.34 -9.14 18.83
C LEU A 153 5.68 -10.41 19.38
N VAL A 154 5.58 -11.49 18.58
CA VAL A 154 4.98 -12.76 19.04
C VAL A 154 5.98 -13.61 19.85
N PRO A 155 5.47 -14.52 20.70
CA PRO A 155 6.32 -15.48 21.44
C PRO A 155 7.16 -16.36 20.50
N VAL A 156 8.27 -16.90 21.03
CA VAL A 156 9.22 -17.71 20.25
C VAL A 156 8.55 -18.95 19.65
N ASP A 157 7.66 -19.58 20.39
CA ASP A 157 6.97 -20.82 19.97
C ASP A 157 6.06 -20.60 18.74
N ALA A 158 5.51 -19.39 18.58
CA ALA A 158 4.68 -19.01 17.44
C ALA A 158 5.49 -18.63 16.18
N LYS A 159 6.78 -18.37 16.32
CA LYS A 159 7.59 -17.80 15.22
C LYS A 159 7.71 -18.70 14.00
N GLY A 160 7.62 -20.03 14.17
CA GLY A 160 7.71 -20.96 13.06
C GLY A 160 6.61 -20.78 11.99
N ASP A 161 5.37 -20.62 12.42
CA ASP A 161 4.25 -20.40 11.49
C ASP A 161 4.26 -18.97 10.92
N PHE A 162 4.65 -18.00 11.74
CA PHE A 162 4.84 -16.62 11.28
C PHE A 162 5.96 -16.50 10.25
N GLY A 163 7.06 -17.25 10.40
CA GLY A 163 8.14 -17.31 9.42
C GLY A 163 7.65 -17.78 8.06
N LYS A 164 6.81 -18.81 8.01
CA LYS A 164 6.21 -19.32 6.76
C LYS A 164 5.27 -18.29 6.12
N LEU A 165 4.44 -17.63 6.93
CA LEU A 165 3.52 -16.58 6.43
C LEU A 165 4.30 -15.36 5.94
N LEU A 166 5.35 -14.97 6.65
CA LEU A 166 6.23 -13.88 6.26
C LEU A 166 6.95 -14.20 4.94
N LEU A 167 7.50 -15.41 4.80
CA LEU A 167 8.11 -15.87 3.55
C LEU A 167 7.10 -15.84 2.39
N THR A 168 5.87 -16.32 2.62
CA THR A 168 4.80 -16.28 1.62
C THR A 168 4.48 -14.83 1.21
N ALA A 169 4.42 -13.91 2.17
CA ALA A 169 4.17 -12.50 1.90
C ALA A 169 5.33 -11.85 1.12
N ILE A 170 6.58 -12.17 1.47
CA ILE A 170 7.78 -11.72 0.75
C ILE A 170 7.74 -12.20 -0.70
N LEU A 171 7.54 -13.50 -0.93
CA LEU A 171 7.50 -14.07 -2.28
C LEU A 171 6.35 -13.50 -3.12
N SER A 172 5.17 -13.32 -2.52
CA SER A 172 4.01 -12.74 -3.20
C SER A 172 4.27 -11.29 -3.60
N TRP A 173 4.78 -10.47 -2.69
CA TRP A 173 5.09 -9.08 -2.99
C TRP A 173 6.22 -8.95 -4.02
N SER A 174 7.28 -9.74 -3.89
CA SER A 174 8.39 -9.77 -4.85
C SER A 174 7.91 -10.18 -6.25
N TYR A 175 6.98 -11.13 -6.33
CA TYR A 175 6.36 -11.53 -7.60
C TYR A 175 5.63 -10.35 -8.26
N PHE A 176 4.76 -9.64 -7.53
CA PHE A 176 4.05 -8.49 -8.09
C PHE A 176 4.99 -7.38 -8.54
N ALA A 177 5.98 -7.03 -7.72
CA ALA A 177 6.98 -6.01 -8.05
C ALA A 177 7.82 -6.40 -9.28
N ALA A 178 8.27 -7.67 -9.35
CA ALA A 178 9.03 -8.17 -10.49
C ALA A 178 8.19 -8.21 -11.78
N MET A 179 6.91 -8.65 -11.69
CA MET A 179 6.00 -8.66 -12.84
C MET A 179 5.70 -7.25 -13.35
N GLN A 180 5.47 -6.31 -12.45
CA GLN A 180 5.25 -4.92 -12.82
C GLN A 180 6.48 -4.33 -13.56
N TRP A 181 7.67 -4.57 -13.01
CA TRP A 181 8.91 -4.15 -13.66
C TRP A 181 9.10 -4.83 -15.02
N LEU A 182 8.87 -6.15 -15.10
CA LEU A 182 9.02 -6.93 -16.32
C LEU A 182 8.08 -6.44 -17.43
N ILE A 183 6.82 -6.14 -17.10
CA ILE A 183 5.84 -5.63 -18.05
C ILE A 183 6.27 -4.26 -18.59
N GLY A 184 6.71 -3.35 -17.71
CA GLY A 184 7.22 -2.05 -18.12
C GLY A 184 8.47 -2.16 -19.00
N TRP A 185 9.39 -3.08 -18.65
CA TRP A 185 10.60 -3.34 -19.44
C TRP A 185 10.28 -3.97 -20.80
N MET A 186 9.39 -4.95 -20.87
CA MET A 186 8.98 -5.59 -22.14
C MET A 186 8.17 -4.66 -23.03
N GLY A 187 7.39 -3.76 -22.43
CA GLY A 187 6.58 -2.76 -23.16
C GLY A 187 7.41 -1.69 -23.85
N ASP A 188 8.64 -1.46 -23.38
CA ASP A 188 9.59 -0.46 -23.88
C ASP A 188 8.95 0.91 -24.15
N LEU A 189 8.01 1.31 -23.27
CA LEU A 189 7.32 2.58 -23.36
C LEU A 189 8.14 3.66 -22.64
N PRO A 190 8.57 4.72 -23.32
CA PRO A 190 9.42 5.76 -22.72
C PRO A 190 8.84 6.36 -21.43
N ASP A 191 7.55 6.62 -21.41
CA ASP A 191 6.85 7.21 -20.26
C ASP A 191 6.83 6.30 -19.03
N GLU A 192 6.76 4.97 -19.22
CA GLU A 192 6.80 3.99 -18.15
C GLU A 192 8.23 3.70 -17.71
N ALA A 193 9.18 3.66 -18.65
CA ALA A 193 10.59 3.49 -18.37
C ALA A 193 11.13 4.64 -17.51
N GLU A 194 10.70 5.88 -17.75
CA GLU A 194 11.10 7.06 -16.99
C GLU A 194 10.81 6.92 -15.48
N TYR A 195 9.68 6.29 -15.12
CA TYR A 195 9.33 6.01 -13.73
C TYR A 195 10.39 5.16 -13.02
N TYR A 196 10.91 4.13 -13.69
CA TYR A 196 11.95 3.25 -13.14
C TYR A 196 13.33 3.91 -13.18
N LEU A 197 13.67 4.59 -14.27
CA LEU A 197 14.95 5.28 -14.42
C LEU A 197 15.17 6.32 -13.32
N LYS A 198 14.15 7.14 -13.01
CA LYS A 198 14.23 8.11 -11.89
C LYS A 198 14.52 7.45 -10.53
N ARG A 199 14.10 6.20 -10.34
CA ARG A 199 14.28 5.45 -9.09
C ARG A 199 15.53 4.62 -9.03
N THR A 200 16.18 4.41 -10.16
CA THR A 200 17.47 3.70 -10.25
C THR A 200 18.66 4.64 -10.28
N ASP A 201 18.44 5.95 -10.39
CA ASP A 201 19.50 6.94 -10.44
C ASP A 201 20.06 7.26 -9.05
N GLY A 202 21.39 7.44 -8.98
CA GLY A 202 22.10 7.87 -7.80
C GLY A 202 21.91 6.98 -6.57
N TRP A 203 21.65 7.59 -5.41
CA TRP A 203 21.45 6.91 -4.13
C TRP A 203 20.25 5.97 -4.10
N TRP A 204 19.21 6.28 -4.85
CA TRP A 204 18.01 5.44 -4.91
C TRP A 204 18.28 4.09 -5.55
N GLY A 205 19.14 4.05 -6.57
CA GLY A 205 19.60 2.79 -7.18
C GLY A 205 20.36 1.91 -6.19
N ALA A 206 21.26 2.49 -5.39
CA ALA A 206 21.98 1.75 -4.35
C ALA A 206 21.02 1.18 -3.29
N LEU A 207 20.04 1.96 -2.81
CA LEU A 207 19.00 1.49 -1.86
C LEU A 207 18.14 0.39 -2.46
N LEU A 208 17.78 0.48 -3.73
CA LEU A 208 17.03 -0.56 -4.43
C LEU A 208 17.82 -1.87 -4.49
N ILE A 209 19.10 -1.83 -4.85
CA ILE A 209 19.96 -3.02 -4.89
C ILE A 209 20.07 -3.64 -3.49
N ILE A 210 20.29 -2.84 -2.45
CA ILE A 210 20.36 -3.32 -1.07
C ILE A 210 19.03 -3.97 -0.68
N ALA A 211 17.91 -3.35 -0.99
CA ALA A 211 16.58 -3.91 -0.71
C ALA A 211 16.38 -5.25 -1.43
N CYS A 212 16.70 -5.34 -2.73
CA CYS A 212 16.61 -6.59 -3.49
C CYS A 212 17.49 -7.70 -2.89
N LEU A 213 18.72 -7.39 -2.49
CA LEU A 213 19.61 -8.35 -1.85
C LEU A 213 19.06 -8.83 -0.50
N LEU A 214 18.57 -7.90 0.33
CA LEU A 214 17.94 -8.27 1.60
C LEU A 214 16.71 -9.15 1.39
N PHE A 215 15.86 -8.85 0.43
CA PHE A 215 14.69 -9.67 0.11
C PHE A 215 15.05 -11.04 -0.47
N ALA A 216 16.17 -11.15 -1.21
CA ALA A 216 16.61 -12.40 -1.81
C ALA A 216 17.39 -13.30 -0.84
N ILE A 217 18.08 -12.74 0.17
CA ILE A 217 19.04 -13.49 1.01
C ILE A 217 18.46 -13.75 2.41
N VAL A 218 17.87 -12.73 3.04
CA VAL A 218 17.48 -12.82 4.46
C VAL A 218 16.39 -13.86 4.75
N PRO A 219 15.42 -14.14 3.87
CA PRO A 219 14.36 -15.12 4.15
C PRO A 219 14.81 -16.58 4.07
N PHE A 220 15.97 -16.86 3.49
CA PHE A 220 16.53 -18.21 3.28
C PHE A 220 17.77 -18.45 4.14
#